data_3036c2b61fb52a63c9f07e822918c48c
#
_entry.id   3036c2b61fb52a63c9f07e822918c48c
#
_cell.length_a   1.000
_cell.length_b   1.000
_cell.length_c   1.000
_cell.angle_alpha   90.00
_cell.angle_beta   90.00
_cell.angle_gamma   90.00
#
_symmetry.space_group_name_H-M   'P 1'
#
loop_
_entity.id
_entity.type
_entity.pdbx_description
1 polymer ?
#
loop_
_entity_poly.entity_id
_entity_poly.type
_entity_poly.pdbx_seq_one_letter_code
_entity_poly.pdbx_strand_id
1 'polypeptide(L)'
;KLSNVVKDGVPQGLADAGTYFHTDYSYLAEPARATTLYSIEVPAVGGDTLFADQTAAWEDLPAAAKSRLEGLTVLHHYGNRDDLDEASRTVASVLNEAQKARMQWVRHPLVVTHWYTGRKALYAVSGSSFAIEGMAEAEGRALLDELKAHSTQPRYRYRLSYGVGDVVVWDNAALLHSATLTDP
;
A
#
# COMPACT_ATOMS: atom_id res chain seq x y z
N LYS A 1 -3.21 3.83 16.00
CA LYS A 1 -1.86 4.09 16.53
C LYS A 1 -0.97 2.95 16.10
N LEU A 2 0.15 3.24 15.47
CA LEU A 2 1.23 2.29 15.20
C LEU A 2 2.15 2.29 16.42
N SER A 3 2.43 1.13 17.00
CA SER A 3 3.30 1.06 18.20
C SER A 3 3.62 -0.38 18.54
N ASN A 4 4.89 -0.67 18.79
CA ASN A 4 5.36 -1.95 19.34
C ASN A 4 5.43 -1.92 20.89
N VAL A 5 5.06 -0.79 21.50
CA VAL A 5 5.06 -0.64 22.95
C VAL A 5 3.99 -1.51 23.58
N VAL A 6 4.40 -2.30 24.57
CA VAL A 6 3.50 -3.07 25.44
C VAL A 6 3.58 -2.45 26.84
N LYS A 7 2.44 -2.02 27.40
CA LYS A 7 2.34 -1.47 28.72
C LYS A 7 1.47 -2.36 29.60
N ASP A 8 1.99 -2.83 30.72
CA ASP A 8 1.30 -3.74 31.63
C ASP A 8 0.72 -4.99 30.94
N GLY A 9 1.46 -5.54 29.96
CA GLY A 9 1.04 -6.69 29.15
C GLY A 9 0.03 -6.36 28.05
N VAL A 10 -0.33 -5.09 27.85
CA VAL A 10 -1.31 -4.64 26.85
C VAL A 10 -0.61 -3.91 25.70
N PRO A 11 -0.73 -4.39 24.43
CA PRO A 11 -0.22 -3.67 23.28
C PRO A 11 -0.86 -2.28 23.16
N GLN A 12 -0.04 -1.26 22.94
CA GLN A 12 -0.49 0.14 22.87
C GLN A 12 -0.88 0.56 21.44
N GLY A 13 -0.72 -0.33 20.47
CA GLY A 13 -1.04 -0.06 19.07
C GLY A 13 -0.85 -1.30 18.20
N LEU A 14 -0.77 -1.08 16.89
CA LEU A 14 -0.47 -2.10 15.91
C LEU A 14 1.04 -2.22 15.78
N ALA A 15 1.58 -3.38 16.14
CA ALA A 15 2.98 -3.69 15.92
C ALA A 15 3.17 -4.11 14.46
N ASP A 16 4.30 -3.71 13.86
CA ASP A 16 4.78 -4.14 12.54
C ASP A 16 3.73 -4.10 11.43
N ALA A 17 2.78 -3.14 11.52
CA ALA A 17 1.74 -2.97 10.53
C ALA A 17 2.31 -2.39 9.23
N GLY A 18 1.87 -2.92 8.07
CA GLY A 18 2.18 -2.36 6.78
C GLY A 18 3.60 -2.63 6.28
N THR A 19 4.21 -3.75 6.64
CA THR A 19 5.55 -4.18 6.20
C THR A 19 5.62 -4.67 4.76
N TYR A 20 4.61 -4.42 3.96
CA TYR A 20 4.54 -4.69 2.53
C TYR A 20 4.12 -3.41 1.79
N PHE A 21 4.50 -3.27 0.52
CA PHE A 21 4.08 -2.12 -0.27
C PHE A 21 2.57 -2.10 -0.48
N HIS A 22 1.91 -1.01 -0.12
CA HIS A 22 0.47 -0.80 -0.26
C HIS A 22 0.13 0.69 -0.40
N THR A 23 -1.11 0.94 -0.75
CA THR A 23 -1.75 2.26 -0.68
C THR A 23 -2.85 2.21 0.36
N ASP A 24 -2.92 3.22 1.23
CA ASP A 24 -3.94 3.28 2.26
C ASP A 24 -5.35 3.42 1.67
N TYR A 25 -6.28 2.66 2.24
CA TYR A 25 -7.71 2.73 1.95
C TYR A 25 -8.11 2.46 0.49
N SER A 26 -7.24 1.85 -0.33
CA SER A 26 -7.60 1.48 -1.70
C SER A 26 -8.76 0.48 -1.79
N TYR A 27 -9.11 -0.15 -0.69
CA TYR A 27 -10.26 -1.05 -0.55
C TYR A 27 -11.59 -0.32 -0.25
N LEU A 28 -11.60 1.01 -0.23
CA LEU A 28 -12.81 1.82 -0.11
C LEU A 28 -13.20 2.40 -1.48
N ALA A 29 -14.50 2.59 -1.69
CA ALA A 29 -15.01 3.23 -2.92
C ALA A 29 -14.47 4.66 -3.08
N GLU A 30 -14.28 5.37 -1.96
CA GLU A 30 -13.63 6.68 -1.89
C GLU A 30 -12.35 6.55 -1.06
N PRO A 31 -11.19 6.31 -1.69
CA PRO A 31 -9.93 6.20 -0.99
C PRO A 31 -9.48 7.52 -0.36
N ALA A 32 -8.72 7.43 0.72
CA ALA A 32 -8.10 8.61 1.31
C ALA A 32 -7.06 9.21 0.33
N ARG A 33 -7.12 10.53 0.12
CA ARG A 33 -6.16 11.24 -0.75
C ARG A 33 -4.76 11.25 -0.18
N ALA A 34 -4.65 11.44 1.13
CA ALA A 34 -3.38 11.51 1.82
C ALA A 34 -3.46 10.82 3.17
N THR A 35 -2.33 10.35 3.64
CA THR A 35 -2.15 9.85 5.01
C THR A 35 -1.18 10.77 5.74
N THR A 36 -1.45 11.00 7.02
CA THR A 36 -0.58 11.79 7.90
C THR A 36 -0.14 10.93 9.07
N LEU A 37 1.16 10.92 9.33
CA LEU A 37 1.77 10.26 10.48
C LEU A 37 2.50 11.30 11.32
N TYR A 38 2.27 11.26 12.64
CA TYR A 38 2.99 12.07 13.62
C TYR A 38 3.80 11.16 14.54
N SER A 39 5.11 11.40 14.66
CA SER A 39 6.04 10.58 15.43
C SER A 39 6.13 11.05 16.89
N ILE A 40 5.55 10.28 17.79
CA ILE A 40 5.60 10.55 19.25
C ILE A 40 6.86 9.94 19.86
N GLU A 41 7.14 8.70 19.48
CA GLU A 41 8.32 7.93 19.86
C GLU A 41 8.86 7.25 18.62
N VAL A 42 10.16 7.13 18.49
CA VAL A 42 10.81 6.45 17.38
C VAL A 42 11.79 5.39 17.92
N PRO A 43 11.89 4.21 17.28
CA PRO A 43 12.88 3.21 17.68
C PRO A 43 14.29 3.69 17.36
N ALA A 44 15.28 3.16 18.07
CA ALA A 44 16.68 3.44 17.78
C ALA A 44 17.12 2.87 16.41
N VAL A 45 16.51 1.76 15.99
CA VAL A 45 16.81 1.07 14.73
C VAL A 45 15.51 0.59 14.08
N GLY A 46 15.38 0.79 12.78
CA GLY A 46 14.19 0.40 12.03
C GLY A 46 13.03 1.38 12.19
N GLY A 47 11.81 0.94 11.87
CA GLY A 47 10.61 1.76 11.91
C GLY A 47 10.55 2.84 10.83
N ASP A 48 11.39 2.73 9.80
CA ASP A 48 11.36 3.65 8.66
C ASP A 48 10.17 3.35 7.75
N THR A 49 9.82 4.33 6.92
CA THR A 49 8.89 4.12 5.82
C THR A 49 9.62 4.18 4.49
N LEU A 50 9.39 3.17 3.68
CA LEU A 50 9.80 3.14 2.27
C LEU A 50 8.63 3.64 1.43
N PHE A 51 8.84 4.67 0.65
CA PHE A 51 7.91 5.15 -0.36
C PHE A 51 8.37 4.70 -1.74
N ALA A 52 7.43 4.39 -2.64
CA ALA A 52 7.71 4.05 -4.03
C ALA A 52 6.88 4.92 -4.96
N ASP A 53 7.56 5.75 -5.77
CA ASP A 53 6.95 6.71 -6.70
C ASP A 53 6.29 6.00 -7.88
N GLN A 54 4.97 5.93 -7.84
CA GLN A 54 4.15 5.27 -8.86
C GLN A 54 4.00 6.11 -10.13
N THR A 55 4.24 7.42 -10.04
CA THR A 55 4.26 8.31 -11.19
C THR A 55 5.53 8.10 -12.02
N ALA A 56 6.69 8.10 -11.36
CA ALA A 56 7.96 7.81 -12.03
C ALA A 56 7.96 6.40 -12.63
N ALA A 57 7.43 5.41 -11.87
CA ALA A 57 7.31 4.05 -12.37
C ALA A 57 6.40 3.95 -13.61
N TRP A 58 5.31 4.70 -13.64
CA TRP A 58 4.47 4.80 -14.83
C TRP A 58 5.20 5.45 -16.00
N GLU A 59 5.88 6.57 -15.76
CA GLU A 59 6.59 7.34 -16.80
C GLU A 59 7.67 6.53 -17.50
N ASP A 60 8.34 5.64 -16.79
CA ASP A 60 9.40 4.76 -17.31
C ASP A 60 8.86 3.54 -18.11
N LEU A 61 7.57 3.26 -18.08
CA LEU A 61 7.01 2.16 -18.87
C LEU A 61 7.10 2.46 -20.37
N PRO A 62 7.37 1.45 -21.21
CA PRO A 62 7.30 1.58 -22.67
C PRO A 62 5.87 1.97 -23.13
N ALA A 63 5.77 2.69 -24.26
CA ALA A 63 4.49 3.14 -24.79
C ALA A 63 3.50 1.98 -25.02
N ALA A 64 3.97 0.84 -25.50
CA ALA A 64 3.14 -0.35 -25.69
C ALA A 64 2.55 -0.88 -24.37
N ALA A 65 3.34 -0.87 -23.28
CA ALA A 65 2.84 -1.26 -21.96
C ALA A 65 1.81 -0.24 -21.46
N LYS A 66 2.09 1.05 -21.58
CA LYS A 66 1.14 2.11 -21.21
C LYS A 66 -0.21 1.95 -21.91
N SER A 67 -0.19 1.74 -23.22
CA SER A 67 -1.42 1.53 -24.03
C SER A 67 -2.21 0.29 -23.59
N ARG A 68 -1.52 -0.77 -23.15
CA ARG A 68 -2.15 -2.00 -22.63
C ARG A 68 -2.80 -1.80 -21.27
N LEU A 69 -2.19 -0.98 -20.41
CA LEU A 69 -2.59 -0.81 -19.01
C LEU A 69 -3.67 0.26 -18.83
N GLU A 70 -3.69 1.26 -19.71
CA GLU A 70 -4.74 2.29 -19.69
C GLU A 70 -6.12 1.66 -19.91
N GLY A 71 -7.07 2.04 -19.07
CA GLY A 71 -8.44 1.53 -19.13
C GLY A 71 -8.67 0.22 -18.36
N LEU A 72 -7.62 -0.43 -17.83
CA LEU A 72 -7.80 -1.58 -16.97
C LEU A 72 -8.35 -1.16 -15.61
N THR A 73 -9.20 -2.02 -15.04
CA THR A 73 -9.80 -1.86 -13.73
C THR A 73 -9.28 -2.94 -12.78
N VAL A 74 -8.80 -2.53 -11.62
CA VAL A 74 -8.33 -3.41 -10.56
C VAL A 74 -9.45 -3.63 -9.55
N LEU A 75 -9.61 -4.87 -9.11
CA LEU A 75 -10.52 -5.26 -8.04
C LEU A 75 -9.78 -5.28 -6.71
N HIS A 76 -10.27 -4.51 -5.76
CA HIS A 76 -9.69 -4.37 -4.42
C HIS A 76 -10.64 -4.95 -3.38
N HIS A 77 -10.04 -5.57 -2.35
CA HIS A 77 -10.79 -6.09 -1.20
C HIS A 77 -9.90 -6.08 0.05
N TYR A 78 -10.41 -5.62 1.17
CA TYR A 78 -9.72 -5.71 2.44
C TYR A 78 -9.95 -7.08 3.09
N GLY A 79 -8.89 -7.74 3.52
CA GLY A 79 -9.00 -9.00 4.26
C GLY A 79 -9.06 -10.27 3.42
N ASN A 80 -9.03 -10.18 2.08
CA ASN A 80 -8.93 -11.36 1.20
C ASN A 80 -7.46 -11.65 0.85
N ARG A 81 -6.58 -11.63 1.86
CA ARG A 81 -5.14 -11.74 1.67
C ARG A 81 -4.64 -13.06 2.23
N ASP A 82 -4.46 -14.02 1.31
CA ASP A 82 -3.81 -15.30 1.60
C ASP A 82 -2.29 -15.22 1.42
N ASP A 83 -1.80 -14.13 0.79
CA ASP A 83 -0.41 -13.92 0.40
C ASP A 83 0.44 -13.17 1.45
N LEU A 84 -0.14 -12.78 2.58
CA LEU A 84 0.63 -12.19 3.68
C LEU A 84 1.46 -13.27 4.36
N ASP A 85 2.77 -13.05 4.44
CA ASP A 85 3.62 -13.85 5.31
C ASP A 85 3.18 -13.72 6.78
N GLU A 86 3.60 -14.67 7.60
CA GLU A 86 3.19 -14.75 9.00
C GLU A 86 3.63 -13.52 9.81
N ALA A 87 4.74 -12.89 9.42
CA ALA A 87 5.24 -11.66 10.05
C ALA A 87 4.37 -10.43 9.74
N SER A 88 3.74 -10.41 8.55
CA SER A 88 2.83 -9.33 8.15
C SER A 88 1.40 -9.52 8.66
N ARG A 89 1.09 -10.67 9.27
CA ARG A 89 -0.21 -10.98 9.90
C ARG A 89 -0.23 -10.53 11.35
N THR A 90 -0.27 -9.24 11.59
CA THR A 90 -0.49 -8.75 12.96
C THR A 90 -1.92 -9.04 13.39
N VAL A 91 -2.13 -9.28 14.69
CA VAL A 91 -3.46 -9.54 15.29
C VAL A 91 -4.48 -8.46 14.90
N ALA A 92 -4.02 -7.24 14.66
CA ALA A 92 -4.87 -6.11 14.28
C ALA A 92 -5.24 -6.05 12.80
N SER A 93 -4.54 -6.78 11.93
CA SER A 93 -4.90 -6.92 10.52
C SER A 93 -5.91 -8.05 10.27
N VAL A 94 -6.23 -8.84 11.29
CA VAL A 94 -7.22 -9.91 11.19
C VAL A 94 -8.61 -9.34 11.46
N LEU A 95 -9.42 -9.24 10.40
CA LEU A 95 -10.82 -8.88 10.53
C LEU A 95 -11.60 -9.99 11.23
N ASN A 96 -12.49 -9.61 12.14
CA ASN A 96 -13.51 -10.55 12.65
C ASN A 96 -14.57 -10.82 11.57
N GLU A 97 -15.38 -11.88 11.77
CA GLU A 97 -16.38 -12.30 10.78
C GLU A 97 -17.41 -11.20 10.45
N ALA A 98 -17.80 -10.38 11.42
CA ALA A 98 -18.72 -9.27 11.19
C ALA A 98 -18.08 -8.15 10.35
N GLN A 99 -16.78 -7.92 10.50
CA GLN A 99 -16.01 -6.99 9.67
C GLN A 99 -15.83 -7.55 8.26
N LYS A 100 -15.44 -8.83 8.11
CA LYS A 100 -15.34 -9.50 6.81
C LYS A 100 -16.66 -9.44 6.02
N ALA A 101 -17.78 -9.70 6.69
CA ALA A 101 -19.10 -9.65 6.07
C ALA A 101 -19.50 -8.25 5.54
N ARG A 102 -18.87 -7.19 6.02
CA ARG A 102 -19.10 -5.81 5.56
C ARG A 102 -18.16 -5.38 4.44
N MET A 103 -17.09 -6.13 4.17
CA MET A 103 -16.15 -5.81 3.11
C MET A 103 -16.79 -6.10 1.76
N GLN A 104 -16.63 -5.13 0.86
CA GLN A 104 -17.12 -5.20 -0.51
C GLN A 104 -15.95 -5.17 -1.47
N TRP A 105 -16.09 -5.83 -2.60
CA TRP A 105 -15.20 -5.63 -3.71
C TRP A 105 -15.39 -4.22 -4.28
N VAL A 106 -14.31 -3.48 -4.38
CA VAL A 106 -14.30 -2.15 -5.00
C VAL A 106 -13.45 -2.15 -6.25
N ARG A 107 -13.78 -1.24 -7.16
CA ARG A 107 -13.14 -1.09 -8.46
C ARG A 107 -12.41 0.23 -8.51
N HIS A 108 -11.14 0.18 -8.92
CA HIS A 108 -10.37 1.38 -9.21
C HIS A 108 -9.64 1.24 -10.55
N PRO A 109 -9.43 2.34 -11.29
CA PRO A 109 -8.56 2.30 -12.46
C PRO A 109 -7.16 1.84 -12.07
N LEU A 110 -6.52 1.00 -12.89
CA LEU A 110 -5.11 0.60 -12.72
C LEU A 110 -4.17 1.81 -12.87
N VAL A 111 -4.55 2.75 -13.73
CA VAL A 111 -3.82 3.99 -13.97
C VAL A 111 -4.73 5.16 -13.65
N VAL A 112 -4.30 5.99 -12.71
CA VAL A 112 -5.03 7.20 -12.32
C VAL A 112 -4.35 8.45 -12.85
N THR A 113 -5.13 9.46 -13.20
CA THR A 113 -4.62 10.81 -13.43
C THR A 113 -4.72 11.57 -12.11
N HIS A 114 -3.58 12.01 -11.61
CA HIS A 114 -3.52 12.73 -10.35
C HIS A 114 -4.31 14.05 -10.45
N TRP A 115 -5.26 14.23 -9.57
CA TRP A 115 -6.26 15.29 -9.62
C TRP A 115 -5.69 16.73 -9.61
N TYR A 116 -4.51 16.92 -9.04
CA TYR A 116 -3.85 18.22 -8.94
C TYR A 116 -2.76 18.43 -9.98
N THR A 117 -1.89 17.42 -10.17
CA THR A 117 -0.72 17.55 -11.07
C THR A 117 -1.03 17.22 -12.52
N GLY A 118 -2.12 16.50 -12.79
CA GLY A 118 -2.45 15.95 -14.11
C GLY A 118 -1.55 14.80 -14.57
N ARG A 119 -0.55 14.40 -13.76
CA ARG A 119 0.35 13.30 -14.10
C ARG A 119 -0.35 11.96 -13.88
N LYS A 120 -0.02 10.97 -14.69
CA LYS A 120 -0.51 9.61 -14.53
C LYS A 120 0.38 8.82 -13.56
N ALA A 121 -0.22 7.92 -12.80
CA ALA A 121 0.45 7.02 -11.90
C ALA A 121 -0.17 5.62 -11.97
N LEU A 122 0.62 4.59 -11.72
CA LEU A 122 0.11 3.27 -11.38
C LEU A 122 -0.62 3.37 -10.04
N TYR A 123 -1.84 2.84 -9.94
CA TYR A 123 -2.61 3.01 -8.71
C TYR A 123 -2.80 1.69 -7.98
N ALA A 124 -2.34 1.68 -6.73
CA ALA A 124 -2.58 0.61 -5.77
C ALA A 124 -2.36 -0.81 -6.34
N VAL A 125 -1.28 -1.00 -7.11
CA VAL A 125 -0.93 -2.29 -7.75
C VAL A 125 -0.51 -3.38 -6.75
N SER A 126 -0.48 -3.06 -5.46
CA SER A 126 -0.14 -3.96 -4.36
C SER A 126 -1.01 -3.67 -3.13
N GLY A 127 -0.97 -4.53 -2.16
CA GLY A 127 -1.77 -4.39 -0.95
C GLY A 127 -3.13 -5.07 -1.09
N SER A 128 -4.19 -4.30 -1.25
CA SER A 128 -5.57 -4.82 -1.36
C SER A 128 -6.01 -5.14 -2.79
N SER A 129 -5.11 -5.11 -3.77
CA SER A 129 -5.40 -5.45 -5.18
C SER A 129 -5.27 -6.95 -5.42
N PHE A 130 -6.26 -7.57 -6.04
CA PHE A 130 -6.33 -9.02 -6.19
C PHE A 130 -6.58 -9.52 -7.60
N ALA A 131 -7.26 -8.74 -8.43
CA ALA A 131 -7.62 -9.16 -9.78
C ALA A 131 -7.75 -7.97 -10.72
N ILE A 132 -7.70 -8.24 -12.01
CA ILE A 132 -8.02 -7.30 -13.07
C ILE A 132 -9.39 -7.69 -13.66
N GLU A 133 -10.31 -6.75 -13.72
CA GLU A 133 -11.65 -6.99 -14.24
C GLU A 133 -11.59 -7.48 -15.70
N GLY A 134 -12.29 -8.57 -15.99
CA GLY A 134 -12.32 -9.17 -17.33
C GLY A 134 -11.12 -10.04 -17.72
N MET A 135 -10.11 -10.19 -16.84
CA MET A 135 -8.99 -11.13 -17.02
C MET A 135 -9.22 -12.43 -16.25
N ALA A 136 -8.60 -13.52 -16.72
CA ALA A 136 -8.49 -14.73 -15.93
C ALA A 136 -7.70 -14.41 -14.63
N GLU A 137 -8.08 -15.03 -13.50
CA GLU A 137 -7.51 -14.74 -12.18
C GLU A 137 -5.98 -14.83 -12.18
N ALA A 138 -5.43 -15.93 -12.72
CA ALA A 138 -3.99 -16.14 -12.77
C ALA A 138 -3.26 -15.08 -13.63
N GLU A 139 -3.88 -14.66 -14.74
CA GLU A 139 -3.32 -13.62 -15.61
C GLU A 139 -3.34 -12.25 -14.93
N GLY A 140 -4.47 -11.88 -14.32
CA GLY A 140 -4.60 -10.61 -13.59
C GLY A 140 -3.63 -10.53 -12.42
N ARG A 141 -3.46 -11.62 -11.66
CA ARG A 141 -2.49 -11.71 -10.56
C ARG A 141 -1.05 -11.58 -11.06
N ALA A 142 -0.68 -12.29 -12.12
CA ALA A 142 0.65 -12.19 -12.70
C ALA A 142 0.97 -10.77 -13.18
N LEU A 143 0.01 -10.07 -13.77
CA LEU A 143 0.17 -8.68 -14.18
C LEU A 143 0.37 -7.74 -12.97
N LEU A 144 -0.41 -7.91 -11.90
CA LEU A 144 -0.25 -7.12 -10.67
C LEU A 144 1.12 -7.37 -10.02
N ASP A 145 1.60 -8.62 -9.99
CA ASP A 145 2.91 -8.96 -9.46
C ASP A 145 4.05 -8.37 -10.30
N GLU A 146 3.92 -8.39 -11.64
CA GLU A 146 4.86 -7.73 -12.55
C GLU A 146 4.92 -6.21 -12.30
N LEU A 147 3.77 -5.56 -12.19
CA LEU A 147 3.70 -4.12 -11.94
C LEU A 147 4.21 -3.73 -10.55
N LYS A 148 3.92 -4.53 -9.53
CA LYS A 148 4.49 -4.38 -8.19
C LYS A 148 6.01 -4.48 -8.24
N ALA A 149 6.55 -5.54 -8.86
CA ALA A 149 8.00 -5.72 -8.98
C ALA A 149 8.66 -4.58 -9.75
N HIS A 150 8.03 -4.08 -10.82
CA HIS A 150 8.50 -2.93 -11.57
C HIS A 150 8.49 -1.66 -10.72
N SER A 151 7.35 -1.31 -10.11
CA SER A 151 7.14 -0.02 -9.46
C SER A 151 7.78 0.10 -8.08
N THR A 152 8.22 -1.01 -7.51
CA THR A 152 8.94 -1.01 -6.23
C THR A 152 10.44 -1.26 -6.37
N GLN A 153 11.04 -1.04 -7.55
CA GLN A 153 12.50 -1.09 -7.73
C GLN A 153 13.22 0.01 -6.93
N PRO A 154 14.47 -0.21 -6.52
CA PRO A 154 15.23 0.77 -5.72
C PRO A 154 15.24 2.18 -6.30
N ARG A 155 15.27 2.32 -7.64
CA ARG A 155 15.30 3.63 -8.34
C ARG A 155 14.03 4.48 -8.13
N TYR A 156 12.93 3.86 -7.72
CA TYR A 156 11.67 4.56 -7.42
C TYR A 156 11.44 4.75 -5.92
N ARG A 157 12.36 4.22 -5.07
CA ARG A 157 12.17 4.24 -3.63
C ARG A 157 12.80 5.45 -2.98
N TYR A 158 12.11 5.96 -1.99
CA TYR A 158 12.64 6.88 -0.99
C TYR A 158 12.46 6.26 0.39
N ARG A 159 13.52 6.25 1.21
CA ARG A 159 13.48 5.78 2.60
C ARG A 159 13.45 6.98 3.53
N LEU A 160 12.47 7.02 4.39
CA LEU A 160 12.31 8.04 5.41
C LEU A 160 12.52 7.42 6.79
N SER A 161 13.50 7.93 7.52
CA SER A 161 13.68 7.67 8.94
C SER A 161 13.07 8.82 9.75
N TYR A 162 12.42 8.50 10.83
CA TYR A 162 11.66 9.47 11.62
C TYR A 162 12.48 10.02 12.80
N GLY A 163 12.33 11.32 13.07
CA GLY A 163 12.68 11.96 14.33
C GLY A 163 11.44 12.12 15.22
N VAL A 164 11.63 12.21 16.53
CA VAL A 164 10.53 12.53 17.45
C VAL A 164 9.98 13.93 17.11
N GLY A 165 8.66 14.04 16.96
CA GLY A 165 7.97 15.28 16.61
C GLY A 165 7.78 15.50 15.11
N ASP A 166 8.27 14.60 14.24
CA ASP A 166 8.05 14.71 12.79
C ASP A 166 6.57 14.53 12.44
N VAL A 167 6.11 15.35 11.50
CA VAL A 167 4.83 15.19 10.83
C VAL A 167 5.11 14.87 9.37
N VAL A 168 4.70 13.70 8.92
CA VAL A 168 4.88 13.26 7.53
C VAL A 168 3.52 13.11 6.88
N VAL A 169 3.39 13.67 5.69
CA VAL A 169 2.17 13.56 4.87
C VAL A 169 2.55 12.99 3.53
N TRP A 170 1.83 11.97 3.07
CA TRP A 170 2.06 11.40 1.74
C TRP A 170 0.78 11.24 0.94
N ASP A 171 0.94 11.30 -0.38
CA ASP A 171 -0.14 11.22 -1.35
C ASP A 171 -0.41 9.76 -1.73
N ASN A 172 -1.59 9.28 -1.41
CA ASN A 172 -1.98 7.90 -1.68
C ASN A 172 -2.30 7.62 -3.17
N ALA A 173 -2.51 8.65 -3.99
CA ALA A 173 -2.73 8.47 -5.42
C ALA A 173 -1.42 8.28 -6.21
N ALA A 174 -0.29 8.74 -5.65
CA ALA A 174 1.00 8.75 -6.34
C ALA A 174 2.04 7.82 -5.72
N LEU A 175 1.81 7.29 -4.51
CA LEU A 175 2.79 6.51 -3.76
C LEU A 175 2.23 5.16 -3.30
N LEU A 176 3.07 4.13 -3.39
CA LEU A 176 3.00 2.98 -2.49
C LEU A 176 3.93 3.24 -1.31
N HIS A 177 3.61 2.68 -0.17
CA HIS A 177 4.49 2.74 0.99
C HIS A 177 4.54 1.41 1.75
N SER A 178 5.63 1.22 2.49
CA SER A 178 5.87 0.04 3.31
C SER A 178 6.66 0.42 4.55
N ALA A 179 6.25 -0.03 5.72
CA ALA A 179 7.07 0.09 6.92
C ALA A 179 8.26 -0.88 6.89
N THR A 180 9.36 -0.55 7.54
CA THR A 180 10.40 -1.51 7.89
C THR A 180 10.14 -2.06 9.29
N LEU A 181 10.62 -3.28 9.56
CA LEU A 181 10.54 -3.84 10.90
C LEU A 181 11.29 -2.94 11.90
N THR A 182 10.79 -2.93 13.12
CA THR A 182 11.47 -2.32 14.25
C THR A 182 12.28 -3.38 14.98
N ASP A 183 13.51 -3.06 15.36
CA ASP A 183 14.27 -3.87 16.29
C ASP A 183 13.76 -3.56 17.70
N PRO A 184 13.28 -4.56 18.47
CA PRO A 184 12.67 -4.32 19.78
C PRO A 184 13.65 -3.79 20.82
#